data_6ec829809c9fb0a71ea64e6784eb5212
#
_entry.id   6ec829809c9fb0a71ea64e6784eb5212
#
_cell.length_a   1.000
_cell.length_b   1.000
_cell.length_c   1.000
_cell.angle_alpha   90.00
_cell.angle_beta   90.00
_cell.angle_gamma   90.00
#
_symmetry.space_group_name_H-M   'P 1'
#
loop_
_entity.id
_entity.type
_entity.pdbx_description
1 polymer ?
#
loop_
_entity_poly.entity_id
_entity_poly.type
_entity_poly.pdbx_seq_one_letter_code
_entity_poly.pdbx_strand_id
1 'polypeptide(L)'
;MRKFILLNKSATNNQTEGEVFVPLDNFTGAHPNADNELNLYFTPLVENTDTKGMNNFAVTLTITNNKHKEVLEDITKEFSTGDNIYIEFNTATSTFPSSHISDLSWTYSSGNSHDNGWHGSRNLIKILPRDFIADDVGRPVMIDDTGSDRWVESFSTAPLYASVTIPKGFKATVVNIYGSATSAVTVYEADINSKTVTSRGTGNIGTAIDITDVTADETNYLLIELAQANGEEVYGGGVTIVAVY
;
A
#
# COMPACT_ATOMS: atom_id res chain seq x y z
N MET A 1 15.73 19.34 28.64
CA MET A 1 16.48 18.18 28.14
C MET A 1 15.50 17.36 27.33
N ARG A 2 15.82 16.95 26.09
CA ARG A 2 14.91 16.07 25.30
C ARG A 2 15.00 14.67 25.87
N LYS A 3 13.84 14.05 26.10
CA LYS A 3 13.71 12.65 26.49
C LYS A 3 13.43 11.80 25.25
N PHE A 4 13.85 10.55 25.31
CA PHE A 4 13.67 9.57 24.25
C PHE A 4 13.03 8.30 24.81
N ILE A 5 12.41 7.53 23.93
CA ILE A 5 12.03 6.15 24.20
C ILE A 5 13.00 5.26 23.44
N LEU A 6 13.61 4.32 24.12
CA LEU A 6 14.40 3.25 23.53
C LEU A 6 13.53 2.00 23.45
N LEU A 7 13.26 1.55 22.25
CA LEU A 7 12.58 0.29 21.98
C LEU A 7 13.63 -0.73 21.57
N ASN A 8 13.73 -1.82 22.29
CA ASN A 8 14.63 -2.93 21.98
C ASN A 8 13.84 -4.24 21.96
N LYS A 9 13.83 -4.90 20.80
CA LYS A 9 13.20 -6.23 20.63
C LYS A 9 14.26 -7.25 20.30
N SER A 10 14.38 -8.26 21.14
CA SER A 10 15.17 -9.45 20.89
C SER A 10 14.57 -10.28 19.76
N ALA A 11 15.42 -10.81 18.87
CA ALA A 11 14.98 -11.73 17.83
C ALA A 11 14.46 -13.04 18.47
N THR A 12 13.17 -13.29 18.27
CA THR A 12 12.59 -14.61 18.48
C THR A 12 12.07 -15.12 17.13
N ASN A 13 12.65 -16.22 16.64
CA ASN A 13 12.16 -16.97 15.48
C ASN A 13 12.00 -16.14 14.19
N ASN A 14 13.11 -15.76 13.54
CA ASN A 14 13.16 -15.07 12.26
C ASN A 14 12.59 -13.64 12.21
N GLN A 15 12.35 -12.99 13.33
CA GLN A 15 12.07 -11.56 13.35
C GLN A 15 13.37 -10.78 13.49
N THR A 16 13.47 -9.68 12.78
CA THR A 16 14.64 -8.79 12.79
C THR A 16 14.83 -8.21 14.19
N GLU A 17 15.99 -8.41 14.79
CA GLU A 17 16.42 -7.63 15.95
C GLU A 17 16.41 -6.16 15.58
N GLY A 18 15.96 -5.32 16.48
CA GLY A 18 15.91 -3.90 16.19
C GLY A 18 15.95 -3.05 17.45
N GLU A 19 16.67 -1.96 17.34
CA GLU A 19 16.65 -0.87 18.31
C GLU A 19 16.11 0.38 17.61
N VAL A 20 15.16 1.03 18.27
CA VAL A 20 14.58 2.29 17.77
C VAL A 20 14.60 3.33 18.88
N PHE A 21 15.19 4.49 18.59
CA PHE A 21 15.09 5.66 19.43
C PHE A 21 14.00 6.60 18.92
N VAL A 22 13.00 6.86 19.76
CA VAL A 22 11.90 7.75 19.43
C VAL A 22 11.95 8.96 20.36
N PRO A 23 12.04 10.20 19.83
CA PRO A 23 11.89 11.39 20.66
C PRO A 23 10.53 11.41 21.35
N LEU A 24 10.49 11.69 22.65
CA LEU A 24 9.24 11.77 23.39
C LEU A 24 8.32 12.88 22.85
N ASP A 25 8.89 13.94 22.31
CA ASP A 25 8.14 15.03 21.67
C ASP A 25 7.29 14.55 20.47
N ASN A 26 7.60 13.37 19.93
CA ASN A 26 6.85 12.76 18.83
C ASN A 26 5.66 11.93 19.30
N PHE A 27 5.49 11.72 20.61
CA PHE A 27 4.34 10.99 21.13
C PHE A 27 3.03 11.77 20.89
N THR A 28 2.07 11.15 20.24
CA THR A 28 0.79 11.76 19.88
C THR A 28 -0.38 11.23 20.67
N GLY A 29 -0.24 10.05 21.28
CA GLY A 29 -1.30 9.47 22.08
C GLY A 29 -1.18 7.97 22.27
N ALA A 30 -2.10 7.43 23.05
CA ALA A 30 -2.24 5.99 23.29
C ALA A 30 -3.69 5.56 23.15
N HIS A 31 -3.91 4.32 22.72
CA HIS A 31 -5.25 3.74 22.56
C HIS A 31 -5.25 2.25 22.93
N PRO A 32 -6.15 1.77 23.79
CA PRO A 32 -6.39 0.34 23.98
C PRO A 32 -6.84 -0.31 22.68
N ASN A 33 -6.19 -1.40 22.28
CA ASN A 33 -6.54 -2.13 21.06
C ASN A 33 -7.33 -3.41 21.37
N ALA A 34 -6.97 -4.07 22.48
CA ALA A 34 -7.65 -5.24 23.02
C ALA A 34 -7.45 -5.25 24.55
N ASP A 35 -8.09 -6.18 25.26
CA ASP A 35 -7.99 -6.28 26.72
C ASP A 35 -6.56 -6.40 27.24
N ASN A 36 -5.67 -6.92 26.39
CA ASN A 36 -4.25 -7.15 26.69
C ASN A 36 -3.30 -6.38 25.75
N GLU A 37 -3.79 -5.40 25.01
CA GLU A 37 -2.97 -4.62 24.07
C GLU A 37 -3.18 -3.13 24.24
N LEU A 38 -2.07 -2.39 24.23
CA LEU A 38 -2.04 -0.93 24.26
C LEU A 38 -1.16 -0.40 23.11
N ASN A 39 -1.73 0.39 22.23
CA ASN A 39 -1.00 1.06 21.17
C ASN A 39 -0.53 2.44 21.60
N LEU A 40 0.75 2.73 21.38
CA LEU A 40 1.34 4.07 21.50
C LEU A 40 1.62 4.60 20.11
N TYR A 41 1.19 5.83 19.82
CA TYR A 41 1.34 6.47 18.52
C TYR A 41 2.33 7.61 18.59
N PHE A 42 3.14 7.72 17.52
CA PHE A 42 4.16 8.75 17.39
C PHE A 42 4.09 9.38 16.01
N THR A 43 4.43 10.66 15.91
CA THR A 43 4.74 11.27 14.61
C THR A 43 6.01 10.63 14.04
N PRO A 44 6.12 10.54 12.71
CA PRO A 44 7.27 9.91 12.06
C PRO A 44 8.60 10.52 12.48
N LEU A 45 9.61 9.66 12.59
CA LEU A 45 10.98 10.07 12.96
C LEU A 45 11.72 10.78 11.84
N VAL A 46 11.29 10.60 10.61
CA VAL A 46 11.92 11.17 9.41
C VAL A 46 10.83 11.62 8.45
N GLU A 47 10.73 12.91 8.23
CA GLU A 47 10.18 13.42 6.97
C GLU A 47 11.22 13.11 5.89
N ASN A 48 11.10 11.96 5.27
CA ASN A 48 11.86 11.72 4.06
C ASN A 48 11.13 12.44 2.92
N THR A 49 11.74 13.49 2.42
CA THR A 49 11.27 14.24 1.24
C THR A 49 11.24 13.37 -0.03
N ASP A 50 11.90 12.21 0.00
CA ASP A 50 11.86 11.20 -1.04
C ASP A 50 10.83 10.10 -0.73
N THR A 51 9.54 10.41 -0.90
CA THR A 51 8.43 9.46 -1.16
C THR A 51 8.16 8.33 -0.14
N LYS A 52 8.96 8.18 0.89
CA LYS A 52 8.81 7.15 1.93
C LYS A 52 8.46 7.75 3.29
N GLY A 53 7.58 8.75 3.31
CA GLY A 53 7.08 9.31 4.56
C GLY A 53 6.45 8.22 5.42
N MET A 54 7.02 7.92 6.59
CA MET A 54 6.33 7.17 7.63
C MET A 54 5.22 8.06 8.17
N ASN A 55 3.98 7.83 7.79
CA ASN A 55 2.87 8.66 8.27
C ASN A 55 2.49 8.34 9.71
N ASN A 56 2.75 7.14 10.18
CA ASN A 56 2.53 6.75 11.57
C ASN A 56 3.56 5.73 12.01
N PHE A 57 4.10 5.94 13.18
CA PHE A 57 4.85 4.94 13.91
C PHE A 57 4.00 4.52 15.11
N ALA A 58 3.64 3.26 15.17
CA ALA A 58 2.87 2.69 16.26
C ALA A 58 3.67 1.59 16.99
N VAL A 59 3.68 1.67 18.30
CA VAL A 59 4.21 0.63 19.18
C VAL A 59 3.05 -0.06 19.86
N THR A 60 2.92 -1.36 19.67
CA THR A 60 1.95 -2.21 20.36
C THR A 60 2.62 -2.86 21.56
N LEU A 61 2.11 -2.59 22.74
CA LEU A 61 2.53 -3.21 24.00
C LEU A 61 1.58 -4.36 24.31
N THR A 62 2.12 -5.53 24.60
CA THR A 62 1.36 -6.63 25.23
C THR A 62 1.36 -6.41 26.73
N ILE A 63 0.19 -6.31 27.30
CA ILE A 63 0.00 -5.97 28.72
C ILE A 63 -0.83 -7.02 29.46
N THR A 64 -0.78 -6.98 30.78
CA THR A 64 -1.72 -7.74 31.62
C THR A 64 -3.15 -7.30 31.34
N ASN A 65 -4.08 -8.24 31.19
CA ASN A 65 -5.49 -7.97 30.87
C ASN A 65 -6.09 -6.86 31.77
N ASN A 66 -6.73 -5.89 31.13
CA ASN A 66 -7.43 -4.76 31.77
C ASN A 66 -6.53 -3.84 32.62
N LYS A 67 -5.21 -3.80 32.34
CA LYS A 67 -4.23 -2.96 33.05
C LYS A 67 -3.78 -1.73 32.28
N HIS A 68 -4.58 -1.27 31.30
CA HIS A 68 -4.26 -0.12 30.46
C HIS A 68 -4.00 1.16 31.28
N LYS A 69 -4.84 1.41 32.29
CA LYS A 69 -4.71 2.60 33.12
C LYS A 69 -3.42 2.61 33.92
N GLU A 70 -3.11 1.51 34.59
CA GLU A 70 -1.91 1.34 35.40
C GLU A 70 -0.66 1.48 34.54
N VAL A 71 -0.66 0.87 33.35
CA VAL A 71 0.45 0.98 32.38
C VAL A 71 0.63 2.44 31.94
N LEU A 72 -0.44 3.15 31.60
CA LEU A 72 -0.35 4.55 31.20
C LEU A 72 0.12 5.46 32.34
N GLU A 73 -0.31 5.21 33.57
CA GLU A 73 0.14 5.94 34.75
C GLU A 73 1.63 5.73 34.99
N ASP A 74 2.12 4.49 34.90
CA ASP A 74 3.55 4.15 35.05
C ASP A 74 4.39 4.82 33.95
N ILE A 75 3.99 4.70 32.69
CA ILE A 75 4.66 5.35 31.55
C ILE A 75 4.68 6.88 31.73
N THR A 76 3.55 7.49 32.11
CA THR A 76 3.44 8.93 32.33
C THR A 76 4.32 9.40 33.45
N LYS A 77 4.45 8.60 34.51
CA LYS A 77 5.34 8.89 35.64
C LYS A 77 6.78 8.93 35.20
N GLU A 78 7.24 7.94 34.42
CA GLU A 78 8.60 7.94 33.88
C GLU A 78 8.83 9.14 32.93
N PHE A 79 7.84 9.55 32.14
CA PHE A 79 7.94 10.72 31.29
C PHE A 79 8.10 12.02 32.07
N SER A 80 7.41 12.14 33.21
CA SER A 80 7.35 13.38 33.97
C SER A 80 8.43 13.50 35.03
N THR A 81 8.83 12.43 35.71
CA THR A 81 9.68 12.44 36.89
C THR A 81 11.01 11.72 36.74
N GLY A 82 11.15 10.88 35.70
CA GLY A 82 12.39 10.12 35.46
C GLY A 82 13.57 11.07 35.17
N ASP A 83 14.70 10.86 35.85
CA ASP A 83 15.94 11.59 35.62
C ASP A 83 16.72 11.09 34.40
N ASN A 84 16.28 9.97 33.82
CA ASN A 84 16.92 9.36 32.67
C ASN A 84 16.61 10.11 31.36
N ILE A 85 17.60 10.16 30.49
CA ILE A 85 17.48 10.74 29.14
C ILE A 85 16.55 9.89 28.26
N TYR A 86 16.47 8.61 28.53
CA TYR A 86 15.59 7.69 27.80
C TYR A 86 14.82 6.77 28.74
N ILE A 87 13.68 6.32 28.26
CA ILE A 87 12.83 5.30 28.89
C ILE A 87 12.98 4.03 28.08
N GLU A 88 13.36 2.96 28.71
CA GLU A 88 13.67 1.70 28.06
C GLU A 88 12.45 0.77 28.03
N PHE A 89 12.17 0.24 26.85
CA PHE A 89 11.26 -0.88 26.60
C PHE A 89 12.08 -1.98 25.94
N ASN A 90 12.46 -2.97 26.68
CA ASN A 90 13.40 -3.99 26.23
C ASN A 90 12.90 -5.40 26.55
N THR A 91 12.60 -6.17 25.49
CA THR A 91 12.12 -7.55 25.62
C THR A 91 13.25 -8.52 25.99
N ALA A 92 14.50 -8.25 25.58
CA ALA A 92 15.64 -9.13 25.88
C ALA A 92 16.00 -9.18 27.37
N THR A 93 15.88 -8.03 28.03
CA THR A 93 16.16 -7.90 29.47
C THR A 93 14.90 -7.85 30.33
N SER A 94 13.72 -7.89 29.71
CA SER A 94 12.41 -7.68 30.35
C SER A 94 12.36 -6.34 31.13
N THR A 95 13.03 -5.32 30.60
CA THR A 95 13.03 -3.98 31.20
C THR A 95 11.92 -3.15 30.58
N PHE A 96 10.91 -2.81 31.39
CA PHE A 96 9.77 -2.01 30.98
C PHE A 96 9.44 -0.97 32.06
N PRO A 97 8.84 0.18 31.72
CA PRO A 97 8.40 1.19 32.68
C PRO A 97 7.27 0.72 33.60
N SER A 98 6.58 -0.35 33.24
CA SER A 98 5.53 -0.98 34.04
C SER A 98 5.72 -2.49 34.11
N SER A 99 5.50 -3.08 35.29
CA SER A 99 5.50 -4.54 35.49
C SER A 99 4.35 -5.26 34.79
N HIS A 100 3.38 -4.52 34.29
CA HIS A 100 2.24 -5.04 33.54
C HIS A 100 2.54 -5.18 32.03
N ILE A 101 3.70 -4.77 31.54
CA ILE A 101 4.12 -4.94 30.14
C ILE A 101 4.96 -6.22 30.05
N SER A 102 4.63 -7.09 29.10
CA SER A 102 5.33 -8.38 28.89
C SER A 102 6.04 -8.48 27.55
N ASP A 103 5.57 -7.76 26.53
CA ASP A 103 6.18 -7.75 25.19
C ASP A 103 5.87 -6.44 24.47
N LEU A 104 6.58 -6.19 23.39
CA LEU A 104 6.34 -5.08 22.49
C LEU A 104 6.55 -5.48 21.03
N SER A 105 5.86 -4.81 20.16
CA SER A 105 6.13 -4.81 18.72
C SER A 105 5.95 -3.40 18.18
N TRP A 106 6.52 -3.09 17.03
CA TRP A 106 6.25 -1.83 16.35
C TRP A 106 5.95 -2.06 14.89
N THR A 107 5.12 -1.20 14.36
CA THR A 107 4.81 -1.13 12.94
C THR A 107 5.14 0.25 12.42
N TYR A 108 5.87 0.27 11.34
CA TYR A 108 5.94 1.44 10.49
C TYR A 108 4.81 1.33 9.49
N SER A 109 3.77 2.14 9.59
CA SER A 109 2.97 2.34 8.42
C SER A 109 3.82 3.21 7.50
N SER A 110 4.38 2.61 6.46
CA SER A 110 4.89 3.37 5.34
C SER A 110 3.74 4.25 4.87
N GLY A 111 3.87 5.53 5.09
CA GLY A 111 2.84 6.49 4.76
C GLY A 111 2.74 6.76 3.28
N ASN A 112 2.75 5.72 2.48
CA ASN A 112 2.21 5.74 1.15
C ASN A 112 0.69 5.73 1.20
N SER A 113 0.11 6.48 2.13
CA SER A 113 -1.21 7.02 1.92
C SER A 113 -1.14 8.21 0.94
N HIS A 114 -0.56 8.02 -0.23
CA HIS A 114 -1.22 8.51 -1.41
C HIS A 114 -2.48 7.68 -1.57
N ASP A 115 -3.30 7.74 -0.54
CA ASP A 115 -4.72 7.58 -0.65
C ASP A 115 -5.22 8.83 -1.41
N ASN A 116 -4.66 8.97 -2.58
CA ASN A 116 -5.22 9.81 -3.60
C ASN A 116 -6.46 9.12 -4.06
N GLY A 117 -7.54 9.08 -3.29
CA GLY A 117 -8.87 8.58 -3.51
C GLY A 117 -9.27 8.14 -4.94
N TRP A 118 -8.33 7.75 -5.70
CA TRP A 118 -8.27 7.58 -7.14
C TRP A 118 -8.26 6.09 -7.46
N HIS A 119 -9.40 5.49 -7.65
CA HIS A 119 -9.59 4.25 -8.36
C HIS A 119 -9.05 2.94 -7.71
N GLY A 120 -8.54 2.93 -6.48
CA GLY A 120 -7.99 1.68 -5.98
C GLY A 120 -7.76 1.59 -4.46
N SER A 121 -7.39 0.43 -4.02
CA SER A 121 -6.78 0.18 -2.71
C SER A 121 -5.27 0.44 -2.79
N ARG A 122 -4.55 0.38 -1.66
CA ARG A 122 -3.09 0.63 -1.61
C ARG A 122 -2.25 -0.21 -2.58
N ASN A 123 -2.78 -1.32 -3.04
CA ASN A 123 -2.09 -2.28 -3.89
C ASN A 123 -2.84 -2.57 -5.21
N LEU A 124 -3.89 -1.82 -5.53
CA LEU A 124 -4.67 -2.05 -6.73
C LEU A 124 -5.09 -0.72 -7.37
N ILE A 125 -4.73 -0.52 -8.62
CA ILE A 125 -5.26 0.55 -9.47
C ILE A 125 -6.42 -0.03 -10.28
N LYS A 126 -7.61 0.55 -10.15
CA LYS A 126 -8.79 0.11 -10.92
C LYS A 126 -8.73 0.66 -12.34
N ILE A 127 -9.14 -0.16 -13.29
CA ILE A 127 -9.39 0.21 -14.68
C ILE A 127 -10.90 0.14 -14.87
N LEU A 128 -11.52 1.25 -15.18
CA LEU A 128 -12.97 1.31 -15.38
C LEU A 128 -13.31 1.04 -16.84
N PRO A 129 -14.54 0.63 -17.17
CA PRO A 129 -14.96 0.42 -18.58
C PRO A 129 -14.70 1.63 -19.47
N ARG A 130 -14.89 2.84 -18.95
CA ARG A 130 -14.69 4.10 -19.68
C ARG A 130 -13.22 4.45 -19.94
N ASP A 131 -12.27 3.77 -19.30
CA ASP A 131 -10.84 4.01 -19.49
C ASP A 131 -10.32 3.29 -20.74
N PHE A 132 -11.14 2.40 -21.34
CA PHE A 132 -10.85 1.74 -22.59
C PHE A 132 -11.28 2.58 -23.79
N ILE A 133 -10.40 2.72 -24.77
CA ILE A 133 -10.61 3.42 -26.02
C ILE A 133 -10.35 2.48 -27.20
N ALA A 134 -11.06 2.67 -28.31
CA ALA A 134 -10.78 1.92 -29.53
C ALA A 134 -9.56 2.48 -30.26
N ASP A 135 -8.87 1.62 -30.98
CA ASP A 135 -7.75 1.99 -31.86
C ASP A 135 -8.22 2.86 -33.07
N ASP A 136 -9.43 2.68 -33.51
CA ASP A 136 -9.95 3.30 -34.73
C ASP A 136 -11.05 4.32 -34.45
N VAL A 137 -10.83 5.56 -34.85
CA VAL A 137 -11.79 6.66 -34.72
C VAL A 137 -13.12 6.38 -35.46
N GLY A 138 -13.07 5.58 -36.51
CA GLY A 138 -14.22 5.14 -37.27
C GLY A 138 -15.04 4.02 -36.61
N ARG A 139 -14.54 3.49 -35.50
CA ARG A 139 -15.10 2.36 -34.77
C ARG A 139 -15.08 2.64 -33.26
N PRO A 140 -15.94 3.56 -32.81
CA PRO A 140 -15.95 3.93 -31.40
C PRO A 140 -16.34 2.77 -30.51
N VAL A 141 -15.93 2.82 -29.27
CA VAL A 141 -16.41 1.91 -28.23
C VAL A 141 -17.88 2.18 -27.94
N MET A 142 -18.64 1.14 -27.68
CA MET A 142 -19.98 1.24 -27.11
C MET A 142 -19.90 1.05 -25.62
N ILE A 143 -20.57 1.89 -24.87
CA ILE A 143 -20.72 1.77 -23.42
C ILE A 143 -22.19 1.53 -23.15
N ASP A 144 -22.52 0.38 -22.59
CA ASP A 144 -23.87 0.13 -22.09
C ASP A 144 -23.96 0.58 -20.64
N ASP A 145 -24.92 1.44 -20.36
CA ASP A 145 -25.25 1.93 -19.02
C ASP A 145 -26.74 1.76 -18.69
N THR A 146 -27.44 0.93 -19.46
CA THR A 146 -28.85 0.64 -19.26
C THR A 146 -29.07 -0.32 -18.08
N GLY A 147 -29.99 0.01 -17.22
CA GLY A 147 -30.33 -0.84 -16.08
C GLY A 147 -29.23 -0.90 -15.02
N SER A 148 -28.81 -2.11 -14.66
CA SER A 148 -27.76 -2.39 -13.67
C SER A 148 -26.42 -2.76 -14.27
N ASP A 149 -26.32 -2.85 -15.57
CA ASP A 149 -25.15 -3.33 -16.28
C ASP A 149 -24.22 -2.18 -16.66
N ARG A 150 -22.92 -2.46 -16.64
CA ARG A 150 -21.86 -1.48 -16.97
C ARG A 150 -20.71 -2.20 -17.64
N TRP A 151 -20.57 -2.00 -18.95
CA TRP A 151 -19.50 -2.60 -19.74
C TRP A 151 -19.14 -1.72 -20.95
N VAL A 152 -18.02 -2.06 -21.58
CA VAL A 152 -17.60 -1.46 -22.84
C VAL A 152 -17.32 -2.57 -23.83
N GLU A 153 -17.68 -2.38 -25.09
CA GLU A 153 -17.32 -3.26 -26.20
C GLU A 153 -16.74 -2.48 -27.37
N SER A 154 -15.95 -3.16 -28.18
CA SER A 154 -15.56 -2.64 -29.48
C SER A 154 -16.69 -2.86 -30.49
N PHE A 155 -17.00 -1.85 -31.28
CA PHE A 155 -18.01 -1.96 -32.36
C PHE A 155 -17.62 -2.97 -33.48
N SER A 156 -16.39 -3.47 -33.42
CA SER A 156 -15.87 -4.46 -34.37
C SER A 156 -14.76 -5.28 -33.74
N THR A 157 -13.89 -5.87 -34.54
CA THR A 157 -12.67 -6.55 -34.11
C THR A 157 -11.50 -5.58 -33.85
N ALA A 158 -11.76 -4.26 -33.69
CA ALA A 158 -10.73 -3.28 -33.33
C ALA A 158 -10.28 -3.51 -31.89
N PRO A 159 -8.97 -3.51 -31.61
CA PRO A 159 -8.49 -3.66 -30.25
C PRO A 159 -8.92 -2.48 -29.37
N LEU A 160 -9.08 -2.76 -28.08
CA LEU A 160 -9.29 -1.76 -27.05
C LEU A 160 -7.99 -1.51 -26.29
N TYR A 161 -7.76 -0.26 -25.94
CA TYR A 161 -6.59 0.17 -25.18
C TYR A 161 -6.98 0.89 -23.90
N ALA A 162 -6.29 0.57 -22.81
CA ALA A 162 -6.34 1.34 -21.57
C ALA A 162 -4.93 1.77 -21.14
N SER A 163 -4.79 3.00 -20.68
CA SER A 163 -3.53 3.52 -20.16
C SER A 163 -3.59 3.64 -18.64
N VAL A 164 -2.59 3.14 -17.94
CA VAL A 164 -2.54 3.14 -16.48
C VAL A 164 -1.22 3.75 -16.00
N THR A 165 -1.31 4.85 -15.26
CA THR A 165 -0.15 5.46 -14.62
C THR A 165 0.18 4.73 -13.32
N ILE A 166 1.43 4.31 -13.16
CA ILE A 166 1.93 3.70 -11.94
C ILE A 166 2.40 4.83 -11.01
N PRO A 167 1.92 4.89 -9.74
CA PRO A 167 2.36 5.90 -8.81
C PRO A 167 3.87 5.80 -8.51
N LYS A 168 4.56 6.92 -8.39
CA LYS A 168 5.97 6.97 -8.00
C LYS A 168 6.21 6.21 -6.69
N GLY A 169 7.26 5.40 -6.64
CA GLY A 169 7.59 4.54 -5.50
C GLY A 169 6.88 3.17 -5.52
N PHE A 170 6.16 2.86 -6.59
CA PHE A 170 5.54 1.55 -6.81
C PHE A 170 6.05 0.91 -8.10
N LYS A 171 5.85 -0.40 -8.18
CA LYS A 171 5.96 -1.19 -9.40
C LYS A 171 4.68 -1.96 -9.65
N ALA A 172 4.29 -2.10 -10.90
CA ALA A 172 3.20 -2.97 -11.32
C ALA A 172 3.71 -4.40 -11.48
N THR A 173 2.93 -5.38 -11.01
CA THR A 173 3.33 -6.80 -10.99
C THR A 173 2.30 -7.71 -11.65
N VAL A 174 1.01 -7.40 -11.54
CA VAL A 174 -0.08 -8.24 -12.08
C VAL A 174 -1.15 -7.35 -12.70
N VAL A 175 -1.69 -7.78 -13.83
CA VAL A 175 -2.85 -7.16 -14.49
C VAL A 175 -4.00 -8.16 -14.54
N ASN A 176 -5.21 -7.72 -14.19
CA ASN A 176 -6.43 -8.49 -14.35
C ASN A 176 -7.43 -7.69 -15.17
N ILE A 177 -8.00 -8.30 -16.20
CA ILE A 177 -9.10 -7.73 -16.97
C ILE A 177 -10.30 -8.66 -16.88
N TYR A 178 -11.47 -8.10 -16.67
CA TYR A 178 -12.73 -8.82 -16.52
C TYR A 178 -13.66 -8.53 -17.69
N GLY A 179 -14.32 -9.55 -18.20
CA GLY A 179 -15.23 -9.44 -19.33
C GLY A 179 -16.00 -10.74 -19.59
N SER A 180 -16.85 -10.75 -20.64
CA SER A 180 -17.69 -11.90 -21.02
C SER A 180 -16.92 -12.97 -21.81
N ALA A 181 -15.74 -12.64 -22.35
CA ALA A 181 -14.96 -13.52 -23.22
C ALA A 181 -13.56 -13.80 -22.65
N THR A 182 -12.78 -14.58 -23.40
CA THR A 182 -11.40 -14.96 -23.05
C THR A 182 -10.40 -14.39 -24.05
N SER A 183 -10.68 -13.23 -24.61
CA SER A 183 -9.80 -12.55 -25.56
C SER A 183 -8.42 -12.29 -24.99
N ALA A 184 -7.43 -12.26 -25.90
CA ALA A 184 -6.04 -12.02 -25.53
C ALA A 184 -5.84 -10.60 -25.01
N VAL A 185 -5.04 -10.50 -23.96
CA VAL A 185 -4.60 -9.24 -23.35
C VAL A 185 -3.08 -9.17 -23.46
N THR A 186 -2.56 -8.06 -23.94
CA THR A 186 -1.12 -7.77 -23.94
C THR A 186 -0.87 -6.51 -23.11
N VAL A 187 0.10 -6.60 -22.21
CA VAL A 187 0.50 -5.48 -21.37
C VAL A 187 1.87 -4.99 -21.83
N TYR A 188 1.94 -3.70 -22.11
CA TYR A 188 3.17 -3.04 -22.52
C TYR A 188 3.57 -2.00 -21.47
N GLU A 189 4.87 -1.78 -21.36
CA GLU A 189 5.42 -0.53 -20.83
C GLU A 189 5.62 0.43 -22.00
N ALA A 190 5.14 1.64 -21.84
CA ALA A 190 5.23 2.72 -22.82
C ALA A 190 5.72 3.99 -22.13
N ASP A 191 6.32 4.89 -22.89
CA ASP A 191 6.85 6.17 -22.42
C ASP A 191 6.15 7.35 -23.12
N ILE A 192 5.85 8.40 -22.38
CA ILE A 192 5.21 9.62 -22.92
C ILE A 192 6.14 10.38 -23.88
N ASN A 193 7.43 10.13 -23.84
CA ASN A 193 8.45 10.80 -24.67
C ASN A 193 8.95 9.92 -25.83
N SER A 194 8.40 8.71 -26.00
CA SER A 194 8.76 7.74 -27.03
C SER A 194 7.53 7.10 -27.64
N LYS A 195 7.62 6.68 -28.90
CA LYS A 195 6.59 5.85 -29.55
C LYS A 195 6.85 4.35 -29.41
N THR A 196 7.96 3.98 -28.75
CA THR A 196 8.35 2.59 -28.58
C THR A 196 7.67 2.01 -27.35
N VAL A 197 7.11 0.81 -27.47
CA VAL A 197 6.53 0.05 -26.38
C VAL A 197 7.27 -1.27 -26.19
N THR A 198 7.36 -1.72 -24.94
CA THR A 198 7.99 -3.00 -24.59
C THR A 198 6.94 -3.93 -23.98
N SER A 199 6.72 -5.11 -24.58
CA SER A 199 5.81 -6.09 -24.00
C SER A 199 6.32 -6.59 -22.64
N ARG A 200 5.47 -6.54 -21.63
CA ARG A 200 5.77 -6.97 -20.25
C ARG A 200 5.04 -8.25 -19.85
N GLY A 201 3.98 -8.60 -20.55
CA GLY A 201 3.24 -9.84 -20.32
C GLY A 201 2.06 -10.00 -21.24
N THR A 202 1.59 -11.24 -21.39
CA THR A 202 0.41 -11.60 -22.18
C THR A 202 -0.43 -12.61 -21.41
N GLY A 203 -1.73 -12.59 -21.64
CA GLY A 203 -2.68 -13.54 -21.05
C GLY A 203 -4.05 -13.37 -21.66
N ASN A 204 -5.10 -13.72 -20.92
CA ASN A 204 -6.47 -13.62 -21.37
C ASN A 204 -7.34 -12.89 -20.36
N ILE A 205 -8.45 -12.33 -20.83
CA ILE A 205 -9.53 -11.83 -19.98
C ILE A 205 -9.96 -12.93 -19.01
N GLY A 206 -10.22 -12.56 -17.76
CA GLY A 206 -10.63 -13.47 -16.68
C GLY A 206 -9.49 -14.20 -15.98
N THR A 207 -8.23 -14.02 -16.40
CA THR A 207 -7.06 -14.61 -15.75
C THR A 207 -6.09 -13.54 -15.25
N ALA A 208 -5.41 -13.81 -14.13
CA ALA A 208 -4.34 -12.96 -13.65
C ALA A 208 -3.13 -13.07 -14.58
N ILE A 209 -2.64 -11.94 -15.07
CA ILE A 209 -1.48 -11.84 -15.96
C ILE A 209 -0.31 -11.36 -15.11
N ASP A 210 0.59 -12.28 -14.79
CA ASP A 210 1.88 -11.96 -14.17
C ASP A 210 2.77 -11.27 -15.20
N ILE A 211 3.16 -10.04 -14.94
CA ILE A 211 3.97 -9.23 -15.87
C ILE A 211 5.39 -9.11 -15.37
N THR A 212 6.35 -8.95 -16.29
CA THR A 212 7.66 -8.44 -15.89
C THR A 212 7.47 -7.09 -15.20
N ASP A 213 7.90 -7.00 -13.96
CA ASP A 213 7.72 -5.82 -13.10
C ASP A 213 8.06 -4.51 -13.82
N VAL A 214 7.15 -3.54 -13.75
CA VAL A 214 7.36 -2.19 -14.29
C VAL A 214 7.42 -1.22 -13.12
N THR A 215 8.62 -0.73 -12.84
CA THR A 215 8.83 0.29 -11.81
C THR A 215 8.48 1.66 -12.37
N ALA A 216 7.67 2.43 -11.62
CA ALA A 216 7.31 3.78 -12.01
C ALA A 216 8.54 4.69 -12.11
N ASP A 217 8.63 5.43 -13.21
CA ASP A 217 9.55 6.56 -13.39
C ASP A 217 8.76 7.83 -13.79
N GLU A 218 9.44 8.84 -14.32
CA GLU A 218 8.81 10.12 -14.68
C GLU A 218 8.08 10.07 -16.03
N THR A 219 8.31 9.05 -16.83
CA THR A 219 7.85 9.00 -18.24
C THR A 219 7.03 7.77 -18.56
N ASN A 220 7.20 6.66 -17.83
CA ASN A 220 6.58 5.40 -18.17
C ASN A 220 5.14 5.25 -17.65
N TYR A 221 4.40 4.42 -18.34
CA TYR A 221 3.05 3.98 -17.97
C TYR A 221 2.77 2.59 -18.55
N LEU A 222 1.75 1.90 -18.07
CA LEU A 222 1.26 0.68 -18.71
C LEU A 222 0.26 1.03 -19.81
N LEU A 223 0.45 0.42 -20.97
CA LEU A 223 -0.52 0.36 -22.05
C LEU A 223 -1.05 -1.07 -22.14
N ILE A 224 -2.35 -1.24 -21.96
CA ILE A 224 -3.03 -2.53 -21.97
C ILE A 224 -3.84 -2.62 -23.25
N GLU A 225 -3.53 -3.63 -24.08
CA GLU A 225 -4.20 -3.90 -25.33
C GLU A 225 -5.07 -5.16 -25.17
N LEU A 226 -6.32 -5.06 -25.59
CA LEU A 226 -7.25 -6.17 -25.64
C LEU A 226 -7.58 -6.47 -27.10
N ALA A 227 -7.27 -7.68 -27.55
CA ALA A 227 -7.66 -8.16 -28.86
C ALA A 227 -9.14 -8.55 -28.83
N GLN A 228 -10.02 -7.61 -29.15
CA GLN A 228 -11.46 -7.78 -29.07
C GLN A 228 -12.04 -8.53 -30.28
N ALA A 229 -13.03 -9.40 -30.02
CA ALA A 229 -13.99 -9.82 -31.02
C ALA A 229 -15.28 -9.01 -30.88
N ASN A 230 -16.06 -8.90 -31.97
CA ASN A 230 -17.30 -8.15 -31.97
C ASN A 230 -18.30 -8.71 -30.93
N GLY A 231 -18.87 -7.87 -30.11
CA GLY A 231 -19.83 -8.24 -29.06
C GLY A 231 -19.21 -8.80 -27.78
N GLU A 232 -17.90 -8.70 -27.60
CA GLU A 232 -17.24 -9.04 -26.33
C GLU A 232 -17.29 -7.85 -25.37
N GLU A 233 -17.86 -8.10 -24.21
CA GLU A 233 -18.02 -7.11 -23.15
C GLU A 233 -16.78 -7.06 -22.24
N VAL A 234 -16.33 -5.86 -21.89
CA VAL A 234 -15.27 -5.61 -20.91
C VAL A 234 -15.85 -4.87 -19.70
N TYR A 235 -15.76 -5.49 -18.54
CA TYR A 235 -16.33 -4.96 -17.28
C TYR A 235 -15.35 -4.05 -16.54
N GLY A 236 -14.09 -4.01 -16.98
CA GLY A 236 -13.02 -3.27 -16.36
C GLY A 236 -11.86 -4.16 -15.94
N GLY A 237 -11.04 -3.68 -15.01
CA GLY A 237 -9.86 -4.43 -14.59
C GLY A 237 -9.16 -3.81 -13.40
N GLY A 238 -7.94 -4.27 -13.18
CA GLY A 238 -7.05 -3.70 -12.17
C GLY A 238 -5.59 -4.08 -12.36
N VAL A 239 -4.73 -3.20 -11.90
CA VAL A 239 -3.29 -3.40 -11.84
C VAL A 239 -2.86 -3.53 -10.41
N THR A 240 -2.29 -4.66 -10.04
CA THR A 240 -1.67 -4.86 -8.73
C THR A 240 -0.32 -4.15 -8.70
N ILE A 241 -0.12 -3.32 -7.69
CA ILE A 241 1.12 -2.58 -7.46
C ILE A 241 1.73 -2.94 -6.12
N VAL A 242 3.06 -2.90 -6.07
CA VAL A 242 3.85 -3.18 -4.86
C VAL A 242 4.82 -2.04 -4.65
N ALA A 243 5.00 -1.60 -3.41
CA ALA A 243 5.98 -0.56 -3.08
C ALA A 243 7.41 -1.03 -3.40
N VAL A 244 8.21 -0.12 -3.97
CA VAL A 244 9.65 -0.35 -4.20
C VAL A 244 10.41 0.27 -3.03
N TYR A 245 11.17 -0.55 -2.30
CA TYR A 245 12.00 -0.16 -1.16
C TYR A 245 13.47 -0.03 -1.59
#